data_7eeacff86e4de65b50da0ca0906c672d
#
_entry.id   7eeacff86e4de65b50da0ca0906c672d
#
_cell.length_a   1.000
_cell.length_b   1.000
_cell.length_c   1.000
_cell.angle_alpha   90.00
_cell.angle_beta   90.00
_cell.angle_gamma   90.00
#
_symmetry.space_group_name_H-M   'P 1'
#
loop_
_entity.id
_entity.type
_entity.pdbx_description
1 polymer ?
#
loop_
_entity_poly.entity_id
_entity_poly.type
_entity_poly.pdbx_seq_one_letter_code
_entity_poly.pdbx_strand_id
1 'polypeptide(L)'
;MRKFIPAIFLCMLGSFSLSCYAQEETPALSDTLDNVLLERQWSLGVHINSNGWGLKLREGRNLAALKQFMWEIEFTTYKSAKEVRTINPYYSDSKSYIYGKLNSVYFLRGGIGFQHILNRKPYWGGVQFSYLYYGGLSVGLAKPVYLNIVHITTPPDYQVTEERYNPALTEHSIEYIYGRGAFLTGILNTEFHPGVYAKGGLDFEFGTRNRAIKAMEIGAILDYSPIPIAIMAYNPKQSFFLTAYLSVSFGKRYNK
;
A
#
# COMPACT_ATOMS: atom_id res chain seq x y z
N MET A 1 20.76 16.75 -18.57
CA MET A 1 19.74 17.74 -18.12
C MET A 1 19.09 17.15 -16.87
N ARG A 2 19.51 17.48 -15.85
CA ARG A 2 19.47 18.25 -14.60
C ARG A 2 18.10 18.23 -13.93
N LYS A 3 17.92 17.27 -12.93
CA LYS A 3 17.60 17.52 -11.50
C LYS A 3 16.49 18.53 -11.21
N PHE A 4 15.23 18.03 -11.07
CA PHE A 4 14.14 18.80 -10.45
C PHE A 4 13.17 17.88 -9.69
N ILE A 5 13.62 17.09 -8.71
CA ILE A 5 12.73 16.24 -7.89
C ILE A 5 12.94 16.32 -6.36
N PRO A 6 13.83 17.11 -5.76
CA PRO A 6 13.81 17.21 -4.30
C PRO A 6 12.95 18.34 -3.71
N ALA A 7 12.41 19.28 -4.51
CA ALA A 7 11.72 20.44 -3.95
C ALA A 7 10.27 20.17 -3.49
N ILE A 8 9.59 19.20 -4.06
CA ILE A 8 8.18 18.91 -3.73
C ILE A 8 8.04 18.16 -2.40
N PHE A 9 9.04 17.37 -2.03
CA PHE A 9 8.99 16.62 -0.76
C PHE A 9 9.25 17.52 0.46
N LEU A 10 9.96 18.62 0.28
CA LEU A 10 10.25 19.56 1.36
C LEU A 10 9.08 20.51 1.65
N CYS A 11 8.24 20.80 0.65
CA CYS A 11 7.06 21.67 0.85
C CYS A 11 5.89 20.98 1.58
N MET A 12 5.80 19.65 1.55
CA MET A 12 4.75 18.94 2.32
C MET A 12 5.05 18.82 3.82
N LEU A 13 6.30 19.00 4.22
CA LEU A 13 6.68 19.02 5.64
C LEU A 13 6.48 20.39 6.31
N GLY A 14 6.27 21.46 5.53
CA GLY A 14 6.19 22.83 6.03
C GLY A 14 4.81 23.31 6.45
N SER A 15 3.73 22.56 6.20
CA SER A 15 2.35 23.00 6.47
C SER A 15 1.72 22.39 7.72
N PHE A 16 2.47 21.68 8.55
CA PHE A 16 2.04 21.29 9.89
C PHE A 16 2.45 22.37 10.90
N SER A 17 1.83 23.55 10.80
CA SER A 17 1.85 24.50 11.90
C SER A 17 1.05 23.92 13.07
N LEU A 18 1.76 23.33 14.01
CA LEU A 18 1.24 22.96 15.34
C LEU A 18 0.85 24.24 16.05
N SER A 19 -0.43 24.61 15.97
CA SER A 19 -1.02 25.57 16.90
C SER A 19 -1.02 24.90 18.28
N CYS A 20 0.01 25.15 19.06
CA CYS A 20 0.08 24.79 20.46
C CYS A 20 -0.81 25.78 21.23
N TYR A 21 -2.11 25.46 21.34
CA TYR A 21 -2.96 26.10 22.35
C TYR A 21 -2.73 25.38 23.67
N ALA A 22 -1.92 25.97 24.52
CA ALA A 22 -1.86 25.63 25.93
C ALA A 22 -3.15 26.18 26.58
N GLN A 23 -4.19 25.36 26.61
CA GLN A 23 -5.30 25.56 27.54
C GLN A 23 -4.98 24.74 28.78
N GLU A 24 -4.75 25.43 29.85
CA GLU A 24 -4.69 24.90 31.21
C GLU A 24 -6.13 24.50 31.62
N GLU A 25 -6.56 23.30 31.20
CA GLU A 25 -7.80 22.69 31.70
C GLU A 25 -7.47 22.01 33.04
N THR A 26 -8.09 22.55 34.10
CA THR A 26 -8.20 21.85 35.38
C THR A 26 -8.70 20.42 35.14
N PRO A 27 -8.07 19.39 35.68
CA PRO A 27 -8.49 18.01 35.44
C PRO A 27 -9.89 17.82 36.04
N ALA A 28 -10.89 17.74 35.16
CA ALA A 28 -12.23 17.38 35.57
C ALA A 28 -12.23 15.93 36.09
N LEU A 29 -12.99 15.67 37.13
CA LEU A 29 -13.13 14.36 37.81
C LEU A 29 -13.53 13.21 36.84
N SER A 30 -13.94 13.55 35.61
CA SER A 30 -14.24 12.61 34.52
C SER A 30 -13.01 11.90 33.95
N ASP A 31 -11.81 12.49 34.04
CA ASP A 31 -10.59 11.91 33.50
C ASP A 31 -10.06 10.71 34.30
N THR A 32 -10.46 10.58 35.57
CA THR A 32 -10.11 9.41 36.38
C THR A 32 -10.91 8.16 36.02
N LEU A 33 -12.04 8.30 35.34
CA LEU A 33 -12.87 7.19 34.86
C LEU A 33 -12.47 6.70 33.45
N ASP A 34 -11.71 7.48 32.68
CA ASP A 34 -11.23 7.11 31.36
C ASP A 34 -10.07 6.10 31.37
N ASN A 35 -9.57 5.72 32.54
CA ASN A 35 -8.66 4.58 32.74
C ASN A 35 -9.35 3.21 32.70
N VAL A 36 -10.62 3.15 32.35
CA VAL A 36 -11.29 1.89 32.02
C VAL A 36 -10.57 1.31 30.79
N LEU A 37 -9.99 0.13 30.94
CA LEU A 37 -9.36 -0.63 29.87
C LEU A 37 -10.41 -0.87 28.76
N LEU A 38 -10.39 -0.04 27.73
CA LEU A 38 -11.23 -0.21 26.57
C LEU A 38 -10.87 -1.53 25.90
N GLU A 39 -11.84 -2.46 25.82
CA GLU A 39 -11.57 -3.84 25.44
C GLU A 39 -11.30 -4.03 23.94
N ARG A 40 -11.92 -3.21 23.10
CA ARG A 40 -11.87 -3.34 21.65
C ARG A 40 -11.40 -2.07 20.98
N GLN A 41 -10.77 -2.25 19.84
CA GLN A 41 -10.36 -1.13 18.99
C GLN A 41 -10.53 -1.49 17.52
N TRP A 42 -10.83 -0.49 16.70
CA TRP A 42 -10.74 -0.60 15.25
C TRP A 42 -9.95 0.57 14.70
N SER A 43 -9.27 0.37 13.60
CA SER A 43 -8.54 1.42 12.91
C SER A 43 -8.52 1.18 11.41
N LEU A 44 -8.61 2.28 10.67
CA LEU A 44 -8.40 2.33 9.22
C LEU A 44 -7.10 3.07 8.97
N GLY A 45 -6.27 2.57 8.08
CA GLY A 45 -4.99 3.18 7.77
C GLY A 45 -4.71 3.18 6.28
N VAL A 46 -3.90 4.16 5.89
CA VAL A 46 -3.26 4.23 4.57
C VAL A 46 -1.78 4.00 4.77
N HIS A 47 -1.14 3.26 3.89
CA HIS A 47 0.28 3.08 3.92
C HIS A 47 0.93 3.34 2.56
N ILE A 48 2.13 3.87 2.62
CA ILE A 48 3.02 4.04 1.48
C ILE A 48 4.11 2.99 1.62
N ASN A 49 4.34 2.26 0.57
CA ASN A 49 5.32 1.19 0.52
C ASN A 49 6.48 1.58 -0.40
N SER A 50 7.62 0.91 -0.24
CA SER A 50 8.73 1.02 -1.18
C SER A 50 8.29 0.77 -2.64
N ASN A 51 7.26 -0.06 -2.83
CA ASN A 51 6.80 -0.53 -4.13
C ASN A 51 5.35 -0.17 -4.46
N GLY A 52 4.73 0.77 -3.74
CA GLY A 52 3.36 1.18 -4.01
C GLY A 52 2.66 1.86 -2.85
N TRP A 53 1.37 1.69 -2.76
CA TRP A 53 0.52 2.19 -1.68
C TRP A 53 -0.59 1.19 -1.38
N GLY A 54 -1.21 1.33 -0.23
CA GLY A 54 -2.30 0.45 0.15
C GLY A 54 -3.17 1.00 1.27
N LEU A 55 -4.19 0.23 1.58
CA LEU A 55 -5.17 0.48 2.63
C LEU A 55 -5.16 -0.70 3.59
N LYS A 56 -5.36 -0.44 4.87
CA LYS A 56 -5.50 -1.48 5.90
C LYS A 56 -6.67 -1.20 6.81
N LEU A 57 -7.38 -2.25 7.17
CA LEU A 57 -8.40 -2.27 8.21
C LEU A 57 -7.92 -3.22 9.29
N ARG A 58 -7.97 -2.77 10.53
CA ARG A 58 -7.50 -3.53 11.69
C ARG A 58 -8.55 -3.47 12.79
N GLU A 59 -8.82 -4.59 13.40
CA GLU A 59 -9.57 -4.66 14.64
C GLU A 59 -8.77 -5.44 15.68
N GLY A 60 -8.83 -4.99 16.92
CA GLY A 60 -8.06 -5.56 18.00
C GLY A 60 -8.86 -5.70 19.28
N ARG A 61 -8.40 -6.66 20.11
CA ARG A 61 -8.91 -6.88 21.45
C ARG A 61 -7.74 -6.94 22.43
N ASN A 62 -7.89 -6.26 23.56
CA ASN A 62 -6.92 -6.32 24.64
C ASN A 62 -6.99 -7.68 25.34
N LEU A 63 -5.89 -8.43 25.33
CA LEU A 63 -5.73 -9.67 26.09
C LEU A 63 -5.17 -9.42 27.48
N ALA A 64 -4.26 -8.47 27.60
CA ALA A 64 -3.60 -8.08 28.84
C ALA A 64 -3.28 -6.58 28.78
N ALA A 65 -2.82 -6.05 29.90
CA ALA A 65 -2.49 -4.62 30.02
C ALA A 65 -1.54 -4.09 28.95
N LEU A 66 -0.59 -4.91 28.47
CA LEU A 66 0.43 -4.52 27.48
C LEU A 66 0.38 -5.35 26.20
N LYS A 67 -0.60 -6.26 26.05
CA LYS A 67 -0.71 -7.17 24.92
C LYS A 67 -2.09 -7.13 24.29
N GLN A 68 -2.12 -6.90 23.00
CA GLN A 68 -3.34 -6.86 22.21
C GLN A 68 -3.29 -7.94 21.13
N PHE A 69 -4.39 -8.64 20.93
CA PHE A 69 -4.61 -9.49 19.79
C PHE A 69 -5.32 -8.70 18.71
N MET A 70 -4.87 -8.83 17.48
CA MET A 70 -5.40 -8.07 16.35
C MET A 70 -5.59 -8.97 15.14
N TRP A 71 -6.61 -8.68 14.34
CA TRP A 71 -6.70 -9.13 12.98
C TRP A 71 -6.63 -7.95 12.02
N GLU A 72 -6.10 -8.18 10.84
CA GLU A 72 -5.87 -7.15 9.83
C GLU A 72 -6.28 -7.66 8.45
N ILE A 73 -6.93 -6.79 7.69
CA ILE A 73 -7.11 -6.95 6.25
C ILE A 73 -6.40 -5.79 5.58
N GLU A 74 -5.59 -6.11 4.56
CA GLU A 74 -4.77 -5.12 3.87
C GLU A 74 -4.87 -5.33 2.36
N PHE A 75 -5.07 -4.24 1.62
CA PHE A 75 -4.99 -4.20 0.17
C PHE A 75 -3.83 -3.32 -0.26
N THR A 76 -2.94 -3.83 -1.11
CA THR A 76 -1.71 -3.14 -1.49
C THR A 76 -1.44 -3.26 -2.98
N THR A 77 -1.03 -2.17 -3.61
CA THR A 77 -0.50 -2.18 -4.96
C THR A 77 0.99 -2.53 -4.93
N TYR A 78 1.46 -3.30 -5.90
CA TYR A 78 2.87 -3.61 -6.06
C TYR A 78 3.38 -3.20 -7.44
N LYS A 79 4.47 -2.43 -7.47
CA LYS A 79 5.17 -2.01 -8.69
C LYS A 79 6.59 -2.54 -8.64
N SER A 80 7.07 -3.06 -9.76
CA SER A 80 8.48 -3.44 -9.87
C SER A 80 9.35 -2.17 -9.91
N ALA A 81 10.51 -2.22 -9.27
CA ALA A 81 11.49 -1.13 -9.33
C ALA A 81 12.03 -0.86 -10.76
N LYS A 82 11.83 -1.82 -11.67
CA LYS A 82 12.24 -1.72 -13.08
C LYS A 82 11.16 -1.16 -14.01
N GLU A 83 10.01 -0.77 -13.46
CA GLU A 83 8.95 -0.13 -14.25
C GLU A 83 9.34 1.29 -14.64
N VAL A 84 9.62 1.52 -15.91
CA VAL A 84 9.87 2.83 -16.48
C VAL A 84 8.72 3.20 -17.40
N ARG A 85 8.12 4.37 -17.15
CA ARG A 85 7.08 4.92 -18.03
C ARG A 85 7.74 5.52 -19.26
N THR A 86 7.22 5.16 -20.41
CA THR A 86 7.64 5.70 -21.70
C THR A 86 6.42 6.20 -22.49
N ILE A 87 6.66 7.03 -23.48
CA ILE A 87 5.68 7.53 -24.45
C ILE A 87 6.25 7.21 -25.81
N ASN A 88 5.40 6.74 -26.72
CA ASN A 88 5.86 6.47 -28.07
C ASN A 88 6.05 7.79 -28.84
N PRO A 89 7.27 8.09 -29.29
CA PRO A 89 7.55 9.36 -29.99
C PRO A 89 6.98 9.43 -31.40
N TYR A 90 6.57 8.30 -31.98
CA TYR A 90 6.05 8.23 -33.35
C TYR A 90 4.58 8.71 -33.46
N TYR A 91 3.86 8.83 -32.34
CA TYR A 91 2.46 9.24 -32.31
C TYR A 91 2.27 10.42 -31.38
N SER A 92 1.76 11.55 -31.90
CA SER A 92 1.61 12.82 -31.13
C SER A 92 0.66 12.70 -29.93
N ASP A 93 -0.38 11.83 -30.01
CA ASP A 93 -1.38 11.65 -28.94
C ASP A 93 -1.19 10.36 -28.14
N SER A 94 0.02 9.79 -28.14
CA SER A 94 0.27 8.52 -27.47
C SER A 94 0.17 8.65 -25.95
N LYS A 95 -0.56 7.71 -25.32
CA LYS A 95 -0.67 7.64 -23.87
C LYS A 95 0.54 6.92 -23.27
N SER A 96 1.08 7.46 -22.17
CA SER A 96 2.21 6.83 -21.49
C SER A 96 1.91 5.40 -21.06
N TYR A 97 2.83 4.49 -21.29
CA TYR A 97 2.76 3.07 -20.94
C TYR A 97 4.06 2.58 -20.32
N ILE A 98 4.10 1.34 -19.85
CA ILE A 98 5.31 0.72 -19.32
C ILE A 98 5.67 -0.43 -20.25
N TYR A 99 6.78 -0.26 -20.98
CA TYR A 99 7.26 -1.29 -21.90
C TYR A 99 7.71 -2.55 -21.15
N GLY A 100 7.34 -3.71 -21.67
CA GLY A 100 7.70 -4.99 -21.07
C GLY A 100 6.88 -5.38 -19.82
N LYS A 101 5.87 -4.61 -19.43
CA LYS A 101 5.01 -4.95 -18.29
C LYS A 101 3.97 -6.00 -18.70
N LEU A 102 4.05 -7.20 -18.10
CA LEU A 102 3.09 -8.29 -18.34
C LEU A 102 1.85 -8.17 -17.45
N ASN A 103 2.05 -7.97 -16.15
CA ASN A 103 0.96 -7.93 -15.18
C ASN A 103 1.10 -6.75 -14.22
N SER A 104 -0.03 -6.18 -13.84
CA SER A 104 -0.15 -5.27 -12.68
C SER A 104 -0.50 -6.11 -11.47
N VAL A 105 0.33 -6.04 -10.42
CA VAL A 105 0.19 -6.92 -9.25
C VAL A 105 -0.40 -6.14 -8.08
N TYR A 106 -1.35 -6.77 -7.41
CA TYR A 106 -1.98 -6.30 -6.18
C TYR A 106 -1.93 -7.43 -5.17
N PHE A 107 -1.80 -7.10 -3.89
CA PHE A 107 -1.89 -8.08 -2.80
C PHE A 107 -3.09 -7.76 -1.93
N LEU A 108 -3.90 -8.79 -1.69
CA LEU A 108 -4.92 -8.81 -0.65
C LEU A 108 -4.40 -9.72 0.46
N ARG A 109 -4.22 -9.18 1.65
CA ARG A 109 -3.69 -9.89 2.82
C ARG A 109 -4.73 -9.95 3.91
N GLY A 110 -4.83 -11.09 4.56
CA GLY A 110 -5.66 -11.28 5.75
C GLY A 110 -4.88 -12.07 6.79
N GLY A 111 -4.78 -11.56 7.99
CA GLY A 111 -4.01 -12.23 9.03
C GLY A 111 -4.31 -11.79 10.43
N ILE A 112 -3.66 -12.47 11.35
CA ILE A 112 -3.75 -12.25 12.78
C ILE A 112 -2.37 -11.89 13.33
N GLY A 113 -2.36 -11.16 14.41
CA GLY A 113 -1.11 -10.73 15.02
C GLY A 113 -1.27 -10.24 16.44
N PHE A 114 -0.16 -9.81 16.99
CA PHE A 114 -0.09 -9.25 18.33
C PHE A 114 0.64 -7.92 18.29
N GLN A 115 0.14 -7.00 19.11
CA GLN A 115 0.82 -5.75 19.41
C GLN A 115 1.20 -5.75 20.88
N HIS A 116 2.46 -5.44 21.14
CA HIS A 116 3.01 -5.32 22.48
C HIS A 116 3.37 -3.87 22.76
N ILE A 117 2.77 -3.30 23.79
CA ILE A 117 3.02 -1.93 24.23
C ILE A 117 4.29 -1.93 25.05
N LEU A 118 5.30 -1.18 24.58
CA LEU A 118 6.59 -1.00 25.30
C LEU A 118 6.49 0.13 26.31
N ASN A 119 5.89 1.25 25.90
CA ASN A 119 5.69 2.42 26.73
C ASN A 119 4.28 2.98 26.52
N ARG A 120 3.55 3.23 27.61
CA ARG A 120 2.21 3.86 27.57
C ARG A 120 2.35 5.38 27.52
N LYS A 121 1.34 6.02 26.97
CA LYS A 121 1.20 7.47 27.03
C LYS A 121 1.03 7.91 28.50
N PRO A 122 1.79 8.91 28.96
CA PRO A 122 1.45 9.61 30.18
C PRO A 122 0.08 10.29 30.08
N TYR A 123 -0.57 10.57 31.21
CA TYR A 123 -1.90 11.20 31.23
C TYR A 123 -1.92 12.64 30.65
N TRP A 124 -0.79 13.33 30.68
CA TRP A 124 -0.60 14.67 30.11
C TRP A 124 -0.34 14.68 28.58
N GLY A 125 -0.41 13.55 27.94
CA GLY A 125 -0.09 13.40 26.52
C GLY A 125 1.32 12.88 26.28
N GLY A 126 1.54 12.39 25.08
CA GLY A 126 2.82 11.81 24.67
C GLY A 126 2.65 10.78 23.58
N VAL A 127 3.70 10.03 23.32
CA VAL A 127 3.74 8.98 22.29
C VAL A 127 3.81 7.63 22.99
N GLN A 128 2.88 6.73 22.62
CA GLN A 128 2.96 5.33 23.01
C GLN A 128 3.78 4.59 21.97
N PHE A 129 4.74 3.81 22.43
CA PHE A 129 5.55 2.93 21.61
C PHE A 129 5.07 1.49 21.73
N SER A 130 4.90 0.84 20.60
CA SER A 130 4.61 -0.58 20.55
C SER A 130 5.30 -1.25 19.37
N TYR A 131 5.59 -2.54 19.50
CA TYR A 131 5.97 -3.37 18.38
C TYR A 131 4.82 -4.32 18.02
N LEU A 132 4.73 -4.65 16.76
CA LEU A 132 3.70 -5.52 16.25
C LEU A 132 4.28 -6.55 15.28
N TYR A 133 3.63 -7.69 15.24
CA TYR A 133 3.91 -8.72 14.25
C TYR A 133 2.61 -9.42 13.85
N TYR A 134 2.51 -9.73 12.57
CA TYR A 134 1.39 -10.41 11.96
C TYR A 134 1.87 -11.55 11.09
N GLY A 135 1.00 -12.55 10.95
CA GLY A 135 1.14 -13.61 9.98
C GLY A 135 -0.22 -14.01 9.45
N GLY A 136 -0.26 -14.41 8.21
CA GLY A 136 -1.53 -14.77 7.59
C GLY A 136 -1.41 -15.19 6.14
N LEU A 137 -2.54 -15.20 5.49
CA LEU A 137 -2.68 -15.54 4.09
C LEU A 137 -2.59 -14.29 3.23
N SER A 138 -1.97 -14.42 2.07
CA SER A 138 -1.95 -13.40 1.02
C SER A 138 -2.46 -13.98 -0.29
N VAL A 139 -3.10 -13.14 -1.08
CA VAL A 139 -3.48 -13.47 -2.45
C VAL A 139 -2.91 -12.41 -3.36
N GLY A 140 -1.95 -12.79 -4.20
CA GLY A 140 -1.45 -11.97 -5.28
C GLY A 140 -2.44 -11.98 -6.44
N LEU A 141 -2.88 -10.81 -6.85
CA LEU A 141 -3.77 -10.60 -7.99
C LEU A 141 -2.93 -10.06 -9.14
N ALA A 142 -2.62 -10.92 -10.12
CA ALA A 142 -1.86 -10.56 -11.29
C ALA A 142 -2.81 -10.23 -12.45
N LYS A 143 -3.08 -8.93 -12.63
CA LYS A 143 -3.94 -8.45 -13.71
C LYS A 143 -3.11 -8.23 -14.96
N PRO A 144 -3.43 -8.88 -16.11
CA PRO A 144 -2.71 -8.70 -17.36
C PRO A 144 -2.81 -7.26 -17.87
N VAL A 145 -1.72 -6.79 -18.45
CA VAL A 145 -1.64 -5.45 -19.05
C VAL A 145 -2.09 -5.52 -20.50
N TYR A 146 -3.01 -4.63 -20.85
CA TYR A 146 -3.48 -4.41 -22.22
C TYR A 146 -2.89 -3.12 -22.76
N LEU A 147 -2.46 -3.17 -24.02
CA LEU A 147 -1.90 -2.04 -24.75
C LEU A 147 -2.71 -1.82 -26.03
N ASN A 148 -2.77 -0.57 -26.45
CA ASN A 148 -3.31 -0.21 -27.74
C ASN A 148 -2.20 -0.40 -28.78
N ILE A 149 -2.40 -1.31 -29.71
CA ILE A 149 -1.46 -1.68 -30.77
C ILE A 149 -1.96 -1.13 -32.11
N VAL A 150 -1.06 -0.59 -32.91
CA VAL A 150 -1.34 -0.09 -34.25
C VAL A 150 -1.08 -1.20 -35.27
N HIS A 151 -2.10 -1.61 -35.97
CA HIS A 151 -2.00 -2.53 -37.10
C HIS A 151 -2.11 -1.73 -38.41
N ILE A 152 -1.08 -1.81 -39.23
CA ILE A 152 -1.06 -1.18 -40.58
C ILE A 152 -1.73 -2.14 -41.54
N THR A 153 -2.95 -1.81 -41.99
CA THR A 153 -3.73 -2.69 -42.86
C THR A 153 -3.45 -2.37 -44.32
N THR A 154 -3.53 -1.09 -44.72
CA THR A 154 -3.20 -0.61 -46.07
C THR A 154 -2.79 0.85 -45.94
N PRO A 155 -1.55 1.23 -46.27
CA PRO A 155 -1.13 2.62 -46.16
C PRO A 155 -2.01 3.55 -46.99
N PRO A 156 -2.53 4.69 -46.45
CA PRO A 156 -2.20 5.28 -45.13
C PRO A 156 -3.07 4.83 -43.94
N ASP A 157 -3.98 3.87 -44.11
CA ASP A 157 -4.93 3.47 -43.10
C ASP A 157 -4.29 2.56 -42.03
N TYR A 158 -4.54 2.88 -40.78
CA TYR A 158 -4.15 2.08 -39.64
C TYR A 158 -5.33 1.84 -38.68
N GLN A 159 -5.35 0.68 -38.06
CA GLN A 159 -6.33 0.31 -37.05
C GLN A 159 -5.64 0.17 -35.68
N VAL A 160 -6.25 0.75 -34.62
CA VAL A 160 -5.78 0.62 -33.28
C VAL A 160 -6.64 -0.38 -32.52
N THR A 161 -6.05 -1.49 -32.07
CA THR A 161 -6.74 -2.52 -31.29
C THR A 161 -6.17 -2.62 -29.88
N GLU A 162 -7.02 -2.94 -28.91
CA GLU A 162 -6.60 -3.15 -27.53
C GLU A 162 -6.29 -4.63 -27.30
N GLU A 163 -5.01 -4.96 -27.07
CA GLU A 163 -4.53 -6.34 -26.98
C GLU A 163 -3.74 -6.60 -25.71
N ARG A 164 -3.79 -7.86 -25.23
CA ARG A 164 -2.92 -8.30 -24.13
C ARG A 164 -1.47 -8.25 -24.61
N TYR A 165 -0.62 -7.54 -23.85
CA TYR A 165 0.79 -7.44 -24.21
C TYR A 165 1.48 -8.81 -24.24
N ASN A 166 2.11 -9.14 -25.37
CA ASN A 166 2.89 -10.37 -25.57
C ASN A 166 4.25 -10.01 -26.18
N PRO A 167 5.36 -10.18 -25.45
CA PRO A 167 6.70 -9.82 -25.93
C PRO A 167 7.21 -10.71 -27.08
N ALA A 168 6.56 -11.83 -27.36
CA ALA A 168 6.94 -12.74 -28.46
C ALA A 168 6.41 -12.27 -29.84
N LEU A 169 5.45 -11.35 -29.86
CA LEU A 169 4.88 -10.81 -31.09
C LEU A 169 5.66 -9.57 -31.55
N THR A 170 6.08 -9.55 -32.81
CA THR A 170 6.79 -8.42 -33.41
C THR A 170 5.95 -7.15 -33.44
N GLU A 171 4.63 -7.30 -33.59
CA GLU A 171 3.65 -6.21 -33.56
C GLU A 171 3.53 -5.52 -32.19
N HIS A 172 4.03 -6.15 -31.12
CA HIS A 172 4.10 -5.59 -29.77
C HIS A 172 5.43 -4.90 -29.47
N SER A 173 6.20 -4.57 -30.51
CA SER A 173 7.42 -3.76 -30.37
C SER A 173 7.07 -2.31 -30.09
N ILE A 174 8.07 -1.55 -29.61
CA ILE A 174 7.89 -0.17 -29.17
C ILE A 174 7.34 0.76 -30.26
N GLU A 175 7.56 0.40 -31.53
CA GLU A 175 7.15 1.19 -32.71
C GLU A 175 5.64 1.14 -32.93
N TYR A 176 5.00 -0.01 -32.66
CA TYR A 176 3.58 -0.23 -32.91
C TYR A 176 2.69 0.03 -31.71
N ILE A 177 3.26 0.28 -30.53
CA ILE A 177 2.47 0.56 -29.32
C ILE A 177 2.02 2.01 -29.33
N TYR A 178 0.71 2.23 -29.50
CA TYR A 178 0.10 3.56 -29.40
C TYR A 178 0.02 4.06 -27.96
N GLY A 179 -0.14 3.15 -26.99
CA GLY A 179 -0.19 3.52 -25.57
C GLY A 179 -0.86 2.47 -24.69
N ARG A 180 -1.12 2.86 -23.45
CA ARG A 180 -1.81 1.97 -22.51
C ARG A 180 -3.27 1.79 -22.89
N GLY A 181 -3.80 0.57 -22.74
CA GLY A 181 -5.20 0.25 -22.80
C GLY A 181 -6.02 0.78 -21.61
N ALA A 182 -7.31 0.51 -21.60
CA ALA A 182 -8.19 0.93 -20.52
C ALA A 182 -7.86 0.20 -19.21
N PHE A 183 -8.03 0.91 -18.08
CA PHE A 183 -7.68 0.33 -16.77
C PHE A 183 -8.53 -0.90 -16.41
N LEU A 184 -9.79 -0.92 -16.82
CA LEU A 184 -10.73 -2.00 -16.49
C LEU A 184 -10.57 -3.22 -17.39
N THR A 185 -9.95 -3.08 -18.56
CA THR A 185 -9.71 -4.20 -19.47
C THR A 185 -8.81 -5.25 -18.81
N GLY A 186 -9.23 -6.50 -18.92
CA GLY A 186 -8.50 -7.63 -18.35
C GLY A 186 -8.74 -7.91 -16.86
N ILE A 187 -9.65 -7.21 -16.19
CA ILE A 187 -10.00 -7.53 -14.78
C ILE A 187 -10.50 -8.97 -14.64
N LEU A 188 -11.32 -9.43 -15.56
CA LEU A 188 -11.86 -10.81 -15.54
C LEU A 188 -10.78 -11.87 -15.84
N ASN A 189 -9.67 -11.47 -16.42
CA ASN A 189 -8.54 -12.34 -16.72
C ASN A 189 -7.43 -12.27 -15.65
N THR A 190 -7.77 -11.77 -14.46
CA THR A 190 -6.82 -11.68 -13.34
C THR A 190 -6.47 -13.06 -12.82
N GLU A 191 -5.19 -13.37 -12.77
CA GLU A 191 -4.66 -14.62 -12.22
C GLU A 191 -4.49 -14.48 -10.70
N PHE A 192 -4.90 -15.52 -9.95
CA PHE A 192 -4.84 -15.56 -8.50
C PHE A 192 -3.64 -16.39 -8.05
N HIS A 193 -2.79 -15.80 -7.24
CA HIS A 193 -1.58 -16.43 -6.71
C HIS A 193 -1.71 -16.50 -5.17
N PRO A 194 -2.18 -17.63 -4.61
CA PRO A 194 -2.24 -17.79 -3.16
C PRO A 194 -0.84 -17.82 -2.56
N GLY A 195 -0.72 -17.29 -1.35
CA GLY A 195 0.53 -17.19 -0.64
C GLY A 195 0.34 -16.97 0.85
N VAL A 196 1.45 -16.73 1.52
CA VAL A 196 1.49 -16.40 2.94
C VAL A 196 2.31 -15.12 3.12
N TYR A 197 2.02 -14.40 4.20
CA TYR A 197 2.82 -13.24 4.53
C TYR A 197 3.20 -13.19 6.01
N ALA A 198 4.30 -12.53 6.28
CA ALA A 198 4.73 -12.12 7.60
C ALA A 198 5.00 -10.61 7.59
N LYS A 199 4.58 -9.93 8.66
CA LYS A 199 4.71 -8.48 8.82
C LYS A 199 5.25 -8.17 10.20
N GLY A 200 6.20 -7.25 10.28
CA GLY A 200 6.72 -6.73 11.54
C GLY A 200 6.92 -5.23 11.47
N GLY A 201 6.70 -4.55 12.61
CA GLY A 201 6.84 -3.11 12.64
C GLY A 201 6.80 -2.50 14.04
N LEU A 202 7.08 -1.20 14.06
CA LEU A 202 6.98 -0.33 15.21
C LEU A 202 5.82 0.63 15.01
N ASP A 203 5.00 0.77 16.03
CA ASP A 203 3.81 1.62 16.03
C ASP A 203 3.97 2.72 17.07
N PHE A 204 3.70 3.94 16.63
CA PHE A 204 3.81 5.18 17.39
C PHE A 204 2.42 5.81 17.48
N GLU A 205 1.76 5.69 18.61
CA GLU A 205 0.44 6.24 18.80
C GLU A 205 0.49 7.60 19.50
N PHE A 206 -0.09 8.61 18.86
CA PHE A 206 -0.11 10.00 19.31
C PHE A 206 -1.48 10.40 19.87
N GLY A 207 -1.51 11.49 20.62
CA GLY A 207 -2.73 12.13 21.10
C GLY A 207 -3.01 11.93 22.59
N THR A 208 -3.80 12.82 23.16
CA THR A 208 -4.13 12.86 24.58
C THR A 208 -5.32 11.98 24.95
N ARG A 209 -6.23 11.74 24.01
CA ARG A 209 -7.47 10.98 24.27
C ARG A 209 -7.25 9.49 24.06
N ASN A 210 -7.51 8.68 25.10
CA ASN A 210 -7.39 7.22 25.03
C ASN A 210 -8.40 6.54 24.09
N ARG A 211 -9.54 7.19 23.80
CA ARG A 211 -10.58 6.68 22.90
C ARG A 211 -10.23 6.81 21.42
N ALA A 212 -9.46 7.84 21.04
CA ALA A 212 -9.09 8.08 19.65
C ALA A 212 -7.71 7.52 19.38
N ILE A 213 -7.59 6.71 18.33
CA ILE A 213 -6.32 6.16 17.84
C ILE A 213 -5.86 7.06 16.71
N LYS A 214 -4.64 7.59 16.84
CA LYS A 214 -3.88 8.26 15.77
C LYS A 214 -2.49 7.67 15.83
N ALA A 215 -2.16 6.81 14.90
CA ALA A 215 -0.92 6.06 14.95
C ALA A 215 -0.15 6.16 13.63
N MET A 216 1.16 6.18 13.76
CA MET A 216 2.10 6.05 12.66
C MET A 216 2.88 4.76 12.87
N GLU A 217 3.01 3.97 11.82
CA GLU A 217 3.64 2.66 11.87
C GLU A 217 4.69 2.56 10.77
N ILE A 218 5.86 2.06 11.12
CA ILE A 218 6.94 1.76 10.19
C ILE A 218 7.33 0.29 10.33
N GLY A 219 7.55 -0.39 9.22
CA GLY A 219 7.91 -1.79 9.26
C GLY A 219 8.23 -2.39 7.90
N ALA A 220 8.25 -3.72 7.90
CA ALA A 220 8.48 -4.52 6.71
C ALA A 220 7.46 -5.65 6.59
N ILE A 221 7.15 -6.01 5.36
CA ILE A 221 6.27 -7.10 5.00
C ILE A 221 7.05 -8.02 4.06
N LEU A 222 6.98 -9.31 4.32
CA LEU A 222 7.50 -10.37 3.47
C LEU A 222 6.33 -11.23 3.00
N ASP A 223 6.09 -11.27 1.69
CA ASP A 223 5.13 -12.16 1.05
C ASP A 223 5.87 -13.30 0.35
N TYR A 224 5.31 -14.48 0.44
CA TYR A 224 5.75 -15.66 -0.29
C TYR A 224 4.58 -16.25 -1.06
N SER A 225 4.74 -16.38 -2.39
CA SER A 225 3.80 -17.06 -3.27
C SER A 225 4.47 -18.31 -3.85
N PRO A 226 3.92 -19.51 -3.60
CA PRO A 226 4.44 -20.76 -4.19
C PRO A 226 4.39 -20.75 -5.73
N ILE A 227 3.41 -20.05 -6.29
CA ILE A 227 3.26 -19.84 -7.73
C ILE A 227 3.95 -18.53 -8.10
N PRO A 228 5.10 -18.58 -8.80
CA PRO A 228 5.84 -17.37 -9.12
C PRO A 228 5.05 -16.40 -10.01
N ILE A 229 5.06 -15.12 -9.67
CA ILE A 229 4.34 -14.08 -10.39
C ILE A 229 5.25 -13.43 -11.44
N ALA A 230 4.78 -13.38 -12.68
CA ALA A 230 5.46 -12.67 -13.77
C ALA A 230 4.98 -11.20 -13.78
N ILE A 231 5.88 -10.25 -13.49
CA ILE A 231 5.56 -8.82 -13.52
C ILE A 231 6.04 -8.20 -14.83
N MET A 232 7.28 -8.47 -15.21
CA MET A 232 7.92 -7.92 -16.40
C MET A 232 8.39 -9.04 -17.32
N ALA A 233 8.32 -8.81 -18.64
CA ALA A 233 8.67 -9.80 -19.67
C ALA A 233 10.12 -10.29 -19.61
N TYR A 234 11.04 -9.38 -19.29
CA TYR A 234 12.48 -9.65 -19.35
C TYR A 234 13.11 -9.87 -17.96
N ASN A 235 12.27 -10.14 -16.95
CA ASN A 235 12.70 -10.41 -15.59
C ASN A 235 12.24 -11.82 -15.16
N PRO A 236 12.98 -12.47 -14.28
CA PRO A 236 12.55 -13.74 -13.71
C PRO A 236 11.23 -13.53 -12.93
N LYS A 237 10.41 -14.56 -12.95
CA LYS A 237 9.20 -14.60 -12.13
C LYS A 237 9.59 -14.54 -10.64
N GLN A 238 8.82 -13.85 -9.84
CA GLN A 238 9.11 -13.62 -8.43
C GLN A 238 8.17 -14.43 -7.54
N SER A 239 8.72 -15.06 -6.50
CA SER A 239 7.99 -15.76 -5.44
C SER A 239 8.05 -15.02 -4.11
N PHE A 240 9.10 -14.22 -3.88
CA PHE A 240 9.32 -13.46 -2.66
C PHE A 240 9.19 -11.97 -2.93
N PHE A 241 8.45 -11.28 -2.07
CA PHE A 241 8.23 -9.84 -2.17
C PHE A 241 8.50 -9.21 -0.81
N LEU A 242 9.65 -8.54 -0.70
CA LEU A 242 9.98 -7.76 0.49
C LEU A 242 9.57 -6.30 0.27
N THR A 243 8.83 -5.75 1.20
CA THR A 243 8.28 -4.40 1.11
C THR A 243 8.46 -3.68 2.44
N ALA A 244 9.17 -2.55 2.45
CA ALA A 244 9.16 -1.62 3.57
C ALA A 244 7.95 -0.70 3.46
N TYR A 245 7.34 -0.34 4.59
CA TYR A 245 6.15 0.52 4.60
C TYR A 245 6.19 1.56 5.71
N LEU A 246 5.53 2.67 5.44
CA LEU A 246 5.15 3.71 6.39
C LEU A 246 3.65 3.89 6.32
N SER A 247 2.97 3.84 7.45
CA SER A 247 1.52 3.90 7.54
C SER A 247 1.04 4.94 8.53
N VAL A 248 -0.10 5.55 8.21
CA VAL A 248 -0.85 6.39 9.13
C VAL A 248 -2.24 5.77 9.32
N SER A 249 -2.66 5.64 10.58
CA SER A 249 -3.90 4.99 10.95
C SER A 249 -4.73 5.86 11.88
N PHE A 250 -6.04 5.82 11.68
CA PHE A 250 -7.04 6.48 12.51
C PHE A 250 -8.06 5.47 12.98
N GLY A 251 -8.47 5.58 14.25
CA GLY A 251 -9.41 4.63 14.80
C GLY A 251 -10.02 5.07 16.13
N LYS A 252 -10.75 4.16 16.71
CA LYS A 252 -11.40 4.35 18.00
C LYS A 252 -11.30 3.09 18.86
N ARG A 253 -11.23 3.30 20.18
CA ARG A 253 -11.40 2.26 21.19
C ARG A 253 -12.81 2.36 21.80
N TYR A 254 -13.40 1.23 22.09
CA TYR A 254 -14.74 1.12 22.64
C TYR A 254 -14.89 -0.09 23.56
N ASN A 255 -15.85 -0.03 24.47
CA ASN A 255 -16.31 -1.18 25.24
C ASN A 255 -17.64 -1.67 24.64
N LYS A 256 -17.89 -2.96 24.76
CA LYS A 256 -19.15 -3.55 24.34
C LYS A 256 -20.19 -3.36 25.44
#